data_4ba3344f2f3ed79e61e1b97a3ba51251
#
_entry.id   4ba3344f2f3ed79e61e1b97a3ba51251
#
_cell.length_a   1.000
_cell.length_b   1.000
_cell.length_c   1.000
_cell.angle_alpha   90.00
_cell.angle_beta   90.00
_cell.angle_gamma   90.00
#
_symmetry.space_group_name_H-M   'P 1'
#
loop_
_entity.id
_entity.type
_entity.pdbx_description
1 polymer ?
#
loop_
_entity_poly.entity_id
_entity_poly.type
_entity_poly.pdbx_seq_one_letter_code
_entity_poly.pdbx_strand_id
1 'polypeptide(L)'
;NAIKDPVEKHTHVTITFTQGGQLRFVDPRTFGEMFLATPDEITSEIEELSSLGVDPVETPMSWVDFGHLLRSKSQSLKAFLTDQSMIAGIGNIYADEILFDSGLRFDRETGSLTTQEIRRLYRSLVEILHEAIKYNGSTLSDGQYVDLFGKAGDYQSHHQVYNRDKQPCRRCRRNDIVKTKVASRSTFYCEVCQV
;
A
#
# COMPACT_ATOMS: atom_id res chain seq x y z
N ASN A 1 -0.75 -26.22 -0.30
CA ASN A 1 -1.76 -27.10 0.31
C ASN A 1 -1.54 -28.55 -0.14
N ALA A 2 -1.77 -29.52 0.75
CA ALA A 2 -1.82 -30.92 0.37
C ALA A 2 -3.16 -31.22 -0.37
N ILE A 3 -3.14 -32.20 -1.27
CA ILE A 3 -4.34 -32.57 -2.06
C ILE A 3 -5.51 -32.98 -1.15
N LYS A 4 -5.19 -33.52 0.05
CA LYS A 4 -6.19 -33.98 1.03
C LYS A 4 -6.69 -32.90 1.97
N ASP A 5 -6.11 -31.69 1.93
CA ASP A 5 -6.57 -30.59 2.79
C ASP A 5 -7.99 -30.17 2.36
N PRO A 6 -8.88 -29.83 3.29
CA PRO A 6 -10.20 -29.33 2.96
C PRO A 6 -10.10 -28.10 2.03
N VAL A 7 -11.00 -28.04 1.06
CA VAL A 7 -11.12 -26.86 0.19
C VAL A 7 -11.75 -25.73 0.98
N GLU A 8 -11.06 -24.59 1.07
CA GLU A 8 -11.54 -23.42 1.79
C GLU A 8 -12.74 -22.79 1.07
N LYS A 9 -13.62 -22.16 1.85
CA LYS A 9 -14.71 -21.34 1.30
C LYS A 9 -14.10 -20.24 0.41
N HIS A 10 -14.74 -19.92 -0.71
CA HIS A 10 -14.27 -18.96 -1.71
C HIS A 10 -12.98 -19.36 -2.45
N THR A 11 -12.66 -20.64 -2.50
CA THR A 11 -11.67 -21.16 -3.45
C THR A 11 -12.28 -21.20 -4.85
N HIS A 12 -11.78 -20.39 -5.75
CA HIS A 12 -12.31 -20.25 -7.11
C HIS A 12 -11.52 -21.08 -8.13
N VAL A 13 -10.22 -21.24 -7.92
CA VAL A 13 -9.34 -22.04 -8.78
C VAL A 13 -8.44 -22.94 -7.93
N THR A 14 -8.24 -24.17 -8.39
CA THR A 14 -7.29 -25.13 -7.81
C THR A 14 -6.40 -25.67 -8.94
N ILE A 15 -5.10 -25.44 -8.82
CA ILE A 15 -4.08 -25.98 -9.71
C ILE A 15 -3.38 -27.12 -8.98
N THR A 16 -3.46 -28.33 -9.53
CA THR A 16 -2.82 -29.52 -8.94
C THR A 16 -1.54 -29.83 -9.73
N PHE A 17 -0.42 -29.93 -9.02
CA PHE A 17 0.88 -30.22 -9.62
C PHE A 17 1.12 -31.73 -9.73
N THR A 18 1.73 -32.15 -10.82
CA THR A 18 2.05 -33.57 -11.08
C THR A 18 3.02 -34.17 -10.05
N GLN A 19 3.87 -33.32 -9.44
CA GLN A 19 4.79 -33.70 -8.38
C GLN A 19 4.17 -33.66 -6.98
N GLY A 20 2.87 -33.43 -6.90
CA GLY A 20 2.12 -33.30 -5.65
C GLY A 20 1.94 -31.84 -5.19
N GLY A 21 0.93 -31.65 -4.34
CA GLY A 21 0.54 -30.33 -3.85
C GLY A 21 -0.46 -29.59 -4.75
N GLN A 22 -1.02 -28.54 -4.21
CA GLN A 22 -1.99 -27.68 -4.88
C GLN A 22 -1.72 -26.22 -4.60
N LEU A 23 -1.88 -25.37 -5.62
CA LEU A 23 -2.08 -23.94 -5.50
C LEU A 23 -3.58 -23.65 -5.54
N ARG A 24 -4.10 -22.95 -4.55
CA ARG A 24 -5.50 -22.57 -4.46
C ARG A 24 -5.63 -21.05 -4.50
N PHE A 25 -6.46 -20.57 -5.42
CA PHE A 25 -6.84 -19.17 -5.50
C PHE A 25 -8.10 -18.96 -4.67
N VAL A 26 -7.94 -18.29 -3.53
CA VAL A 26 -9.01 -18.02 -2.55
C VAL A 26 -9.27 -16.52 -2.54
N ASP A 27 -10.46 -16.11 -2.97
CA ASP A 27 -10.84 -14.69 -3.00
C ASP A 27 -12.28 -14.49 -2.50
N PRO A 28 -12.45 -14.13 -1.21
CA PRO A 28 -13.76 -13.84 -0.63
C PRO A 28 -14.46 -12.62 -1.25
N ARG A 29 -13.71 -11.71 -1.86
CA ARG A 29 -14.23 -10.46 -2.43
C ARG A 29 -14.52 -10.52 -3.91
N THR A 30 -14.03 -11.55 -4.61
CA THR A 30 -14.19 -11.77 -6.06
C THR A 30 -13.71 -10.61 -6.94
N PHE A 31 -12.61 -9.96 -6.52
CA PHE A 31 -11.94 -8.91 -7.30
C PHE A 31 -10.65 -9.38 -7.96
N GLY A 32 -10.13 -10.52 -7.49
CA GLY A 32 -8.90 -11.06 -8.03
C GLY A 32 -9.14 -11.72 -9.38
N GLU A 33 -8.14 -11.60 -10.25
CA GLU A 33 -8.12 -12.16 -11.58
C GLU A 33 -6.90 -13.06 -11.75
N MET A 34 -7.00 -14.03 -12.66
CA MET A 34 -5.89 -14.92 -13.00
C MET A 34 -5.69 -14.88 -14.51
N PHE A 35 -4.49 -14.53 -14.92
CA PHE A 35 -4.10 -14.50 -16.32
C PHE A 35 -3.03 -15.56 -16.61
N LEU A 36 -2.99 -16.03 -17.84
CA LEU A 36 -1.93 -16.87 -18.37
C LEU A 36 -1.30 -16.14 -19.55
N ALA A 37 -0.04 -15.80 -19.42
CA ALA A 37 0.71 -15.13 -20.46
C ALA A 37 2.17 -15.61 -20.45
N THR A 38 2.87 -15.47 -21.55
CA THR A 38 4.32 -15.62 -21.57
C THR A 38 4.99 -14.41 -20.89
N PRO A 39 6.23 -14.54 -20.37
CA PRO A 39 6.92 -13.42 -19.73
C PRO A 39 6.98 -12.13 -20.56
N ASP A 40 7.10 -12.26 -21.89
CA ASP A 40 7.18 -11.13 -22.81
C ASP A 40 5.81 -10.45 -23.05
N GLU A 41 4.73 -11.18 -22.84
CA GLU A 41 3.34 -10.70 -23.04
C GLU A 41 2.73 -10.10 -21.78
N ILE A 42 3.26 -10.41 -20.58
CA ILE A 42 2.68 -9.98 -19.28
C ILE A 42 2.45 -8.46 -19.24
N THR A 43 3.43 -7.68 -19.67
CA THR A 43 3.34 -6.22 -19.59
C THR A 43 2.59 -5.58 -20.75
N SER A 44 2.37 -6.29 -21.85
CA SER A 44 1.69 -5.77 -23.04
C SER A 44 0.23 -6.17 -23.15
N GLU A 45 -0.14 -7.35 -22.64
CA GLU A 45 -1.49 -7.92 -22.83
C GLU A 45 -2.36 -7.83 -21.56
N ILE A 46 -1.76 -7.63 -20.39
CA ILE A 46 -2.50 -7.47 -19.14
C ILE A 46 -2.60 -5.98 -18.81
N GLU A 47 -3.77 -5.38 -19.12
CA GLU A 47 -4.01 -3.94 -18.95
C GLU A 47 -3.76 -3.47 -17.50
N GLU A 48 -4.15 -4.28 -16.52
CA GLU A 48 -3.95 -4.00 -15.09
C GLU A 48 -2.47 -3.85 -14.73
N LEU A 49 -1.58 -4.57 -15.41
CA LEU A 49 -0.13 -4.47 -15.19
C LEU A 49 0.50 -3.39 -16.07
N SER A 50 0.07 -3.26 -17.32
CA SER A 50 0.61 -2.27 -18.26
C SER A 50 0.28 -0.82 -17.85
N SER A 51 -0.81 -0.61 -17.12
CA SER A 51 -1.25 0.69 -16.62
C SER A 51 -0.62 1.10 -15.28
N LEU A 52 0.17 0.23 -14.65
CA LEU A 52 0.84 0.54 -13.39
C LEU A 52 1.89 1.65 -13.57
N GLY A 53 1.92 2.55 -12.62
CA GLY A 53 2.96 3.58 -12.50
C GLY A 53 4.29 3.03 -12.00
N VAL A 54 5.14 3.92 -11.53
CA VAL A 54 6.47 3.54 -11.06
C VAL A 54 6.39 2.74 -9.77
N ASP A 55 7.08 1.59 -9.70
CA ASP A 55 7.33 0.87 -8.46
C ASP A 55 8.50 1.53 -7.72
N PRO A 56 8.29 2.18 -6.57
CA PRO A 56 9.34 2.92 -5.89
C PRO A 56 10.37 2.02 -5.18
N VAL A 57 10.11 0.72 -5.07
CA VAL A 57 11.00 -0.26 -4.46
C VAL A 57 11.86 -0.95 -5.51
N GLU A 58 11.25 -1.45 -6.58
CA GLU A 58 11.95 -2.17 -7.66
C GLU A 58 12.64 -1.23 -8.65
N THR A 59 12.08 -0.03 -8.86
CA THR A 59 12.62 0.98 -9.78
C THR A 59 12.90 2.28 -9.02
N PRO A 60 14.03 2.38 -8.29
CA PRO A 60 14.36 3.58 -7.54
C PRO A 60 14.45 4.80 -8.44
N MET A 61 13.76 5.86 -8.08
CA MET A 61 13.82 7.16 -8.75
C MET A 61 14.54 8.19 -7.88
N SER A 62 14.97 9.30 -8.46
CA SER A 62 15.46 10.42 -7.68
C SER A 62 14.29 11.20 -7.05
N TRP A 63 14.56 11.95 -5.97
CA TRP A 63 13.55 12.86 -5.39
C TRP A 63 13.13 13.96 -6.38
N VAL A 64 13.98 14.27 -7.37
CA VAL A 64 13.68 15.25 -8.44
C VAL A 64 12.63 14.67 -9.38
N ASP A 65 12.82 13.43 -9.84
CA ASP A 65 11.87 12.73 -10.72
C ASP A 65 10.54 12.49 -9.99
N PHE A 66 10.59 12.12 -8.71
CA PHE A 66 9.41 12.06 -7.86
C PHE A 66 8.68 13.41 -7.78
N GLY A 67 9.42 14.51 -7.67
CA GLY A 67 8.86 15.86 -7.67
C GLY A 67 8.20 16.24 -9.01
N HIS A 68 8.75 15.80 -10.14
CA HIS A 68 8.11 15.97 -11.46
C HIS A 68 6.83 15.14 -11.54
N LEU A 69 6.88 13.88 -11.13
CA LEU A 69 5.73 12.99 -11.09
C LEU A 69 4.60 13.58 -10.21
N LEU A 70 4.94 14.06 -9.01
CA LEU A 70 4.01 14.67 -8.08
C LEU A 70 3.28 15.89 -8.69
N ARG A 71 3.97 16.69 -9.51
CA ARG A 71 3.42 17.90 -10.13
C ARG A 71 2.72 17.64 -11.47
N SER A 72 2.81 16.44 -12.01
CA SER A 72 2.22 16.10 -13.32
C SER A 72 0.67 16.10 -13.28
N LYS A 73 0.09 15.92 -12.09
CA LYS A 73 -1.36 15.88 -11.89
C LYS A 73 -1.76 16.63 -10.61
N SER A 74 -2.69 17.59 -10.73
CA SER A 74 -3.22 18.30 -9.55
C SER A 74 -4.25 17.42 -8.85
N GLN A 75 -3.94 17.02 -7.62
CA GLN A 75 -4.79 16.21 -6.76
C GLN A 75 -4.28 16.25 -5.32
N SER A 76 -5.06 15.72 -4.37
CA SER A 76 -4.61 15.64 -2.98
C SER A 76 -3.46 14.63 -2.83
N LEU A 77 -2.58 14.84 -1.84
CA LEU A 77 -1.43 13.97 -1.58
C LEU A 77 -1.85 12.51 -1.36
N LYS A 78 -2.96 12.29 -0.65
CA LYS A 78 -3.44 10.92 -0.46
C LYS A 78 -3.93 10.29 -1.76
N ALA A 79 -4.64 11.04 -2.59
CA ALA A 79 -5.08 10.55 -3.90
C ALA A 79 -3.88 10.19 -4.76
N PHE A 80 -2.85 11.04 -4.80
CA PHE A 80 -1.61 10.79 -5.52
C PHE A 80 -0.90 9.51 -5.05
N LEU A 81 -0.70 9.35 -3.74
CA LEU A 81 -0.01 8.18 -3.19
C LEU A 81 -0.77 6.86 -3.42
N THR A 82 -2.10 6.92 -3.55
CA THR A 82 -2.92 5.71 -3.77
C THR A 82 -3.34 5.49 -5.22
N ASP A 83 -2.90 6.35 -6.13
CA ASP A 83 -3.14 6.22 -7.57
C ASP A 83 -2.10 5.26 -8.17
N GLN A 84 -2.53 4.03 -8.45
CA GLN A 84 -1.65 2.96 -8.94
C GLN A 84 -1.06 3.27 -10.31
N SER A 85 -1.66 4.17 -11.09
CA SER A 85 -1.12 4.66 -12.36
C SER A 85 0.02 5.68 -12.19
N MET A 86 0.19 6.24 -11.00
CA MET A 86 1.27 7.15 -10.65
C MET A 86 2.38 6.43 -9.90
N ILE A 87 2.04 5.77 -8.79
CA ILE A 87 2.96 4.99 -7.95
C ILE A 87 2.30 3.65 -7.63
N ALA A 88 2.90 2.58 -8.12
CA ALA A 88 2.41 1.23 -7.88
C ALA A 88 2.71 0.77 -6.45
N GLY A 89 1.83 -0.07 -5.89
CA GLY A 89 2.03 -0.80 -4.64
C GLY A 89 1.67 -0.04 -3.35
N ILE A 90 1.40 1.27 -3.39
CA ILE A 90 1.00 2.02 -2.19
C ILE A 90 -0.52 1.94 -2.00
N GLY A 91 -0.94 1.29 -0.92
CA GLY A 91 -2.33 1.24 -0.49
C GLY A 91 -2.65 2.24 0.61
N ASN A 92 -3.87 2.12 1.13
CA ASN A 92 -4.43 3.04 2.12
C ASN A 92 -3.60 3.12 3.43
N ILE A 93 -3.05 1.99 3.88
CA ILE A 93 -2.26 1.90 5.10
C ILE A 93 -0.98 2.75 4.96
N TYR A 94 -0.18 2.40 3.97
CA TYR A 94 1.12 3.04 3.78
C TYR A 94 1.00 4.50 3.36
N ALA A 95 -0.04 4.88 2.62
CA ALA A 95 -0.28 6.30 2.31
C ALA A 95 -0.48 7.14 3.58
N ASP A 96 -1.23 6.67 4.58
CA ASP A 96 -1.41 7.38 5.85
C ASP A 96 -0.11 7.43 6.67
N GLU A 97 0.63 6.33 6.74
CA GLU A 97 1.91 6.26 7.47
C GLU A 97 2.98 7.17 6.83
N ILE A 98 3.09 7.18 5.50
CA ILE A 98 4.01 8.06 4.75
C ILE A 98 3.67 9.53 4.98
N LEU A 99 2.39 9.89 4.91
CA LEU A 99 1.93 11.27 5.14
C LEU A 99 2.17 11.70 6.58
N PHE A 100 1.95 10.81 7.54
CA PHE A 100 2.27 11.10 8.94
C PHE A 100 3.77 11.27 9.14
N ASP A 101 4.60 10.37 8.61
CA ASP A 101 6.04 10.45 8.78
C ASP A 101 6.61 11.73 8.17
N SER A 102 6.17 12.08 6.97
CA SER A 102 6.55 13.32 6.30
C SER A 102 5.96 14.60 6.95
N GLY A 103 5.00 14.49 7.87
CA GLY A 103 4.33 15.61 8.51
C GLY A 103 3.43 16.41 7.56
N LEU A 104 2.96 15.78 6.49
CA LEU A 104 2.09 16.41 5.49
C LEU A 104 0.65 15.93 5.64
N ARG A 105 -0.27 16.85 5.49
CA ARG A 105 -1.69 16.52 5.58
C ARG A 105 -2.19 15.88 4.29
N PHE A 106 -3.10 14.94 4.42
CA PHE A 106 -3.61 14.10 3.33
C PHE A 106 -4.34 14.89 2.22
N ASP A 107 -4.96 16.02 2.57
CA ASP A 107 -5.76 16.88 1.68
C ASP A 107 -4.95 18.00 1.02
N ARG A 108 -3.65 18.13 1.32
CA ARG A 108 -2.77 19.08 0.63
C ARG A 108 -2.68 18.75 -0.86
N GLU A 109 -2.71 19.79 -1.68
CA GLU A 109 -2.55 19.67 -3.13
C GLU A 109 -1.09 19.35 -3.52
N THR A 110 -0.90 18.45 -4.49
CA THR A 110 0.42 18.05 -4.99
C THR A 110 1.27 19.23 -5.44
N GLY A 111 0.64 20.24 -6.08
CA GLY A 111 1.31 21.45 -6.56
C GLY A 111 1.71 22.45 -5.47
N SER A 112 1.21 22.30 -4.23
CA SER A 112 1.47 23.24 -3.14
C SER A 112 2.77 23.00 -2.39
N LEU A 113 3.44 21.86 -2.65
CA LEU A 113 4.59 21.46 -1.87
C LEU A 113 5.86 22.23 -2.24
N THR A 114 6.58 22.66 -1.21
CA THR A 114 7.94 23.20 -1.35
C THR A 114 8.94 22.08 -1.68
N THR A 115 10.10 22.45 -2.20
CA THR A 115 11.18 21.48 -2.50
C THR A 115 11.59 20.66 -1.26
N GLN A 116 11.58 21.26 -0.07
CA GLN A 116 11.93 20.57 1.17
C GLN A 116 10.84 19.55 1.56
N GLU A 117 9.57 19.89 1.36
CA GLU A 117 8.45 18.97 1.62
C GLU A 117 8.47 17.80 0.66
N ILE A 118 8.77 18.02 -0.62
CA ILE A 118 8.91 16.95 -1.62
C ILE A 118 10.03 15.97 -1.22
N ARG A 119 11.21 16.50 -0.83
CA ARG A 119 12.32 15.67 -0.36
C ARG A 119 11.94 14.83 0.87
N ARG A 120 11.23 15.45 1.81
CA ARG A 120 10.77 14.78 3.02
C ARG A 120 9.73 13.71 2.72
N LEU A 121 8.75 14.01 1.84
CA LEU A 121 7.73 13.05 1.42
C LEU A 121 8.37 11.84 0.71
N TYR A 122 9.29 12.08 -0.21
CA TYR A 122 10.00 11.01 -0.92
C TYR A 122 10.82 10.13 0.02
N ARG A 123 11.56 10.76 0.96
CA ARG A 123 12.30 10.00 1.98
C ARG A 123 11.38 9.13 2.82
N SER A 124 10.29 9.70 3.33
CA SER A 124 9.30 8.96 4.13
C SER A 124 8.67 7.80 3.35
N LEU A 125 8.41 8.00 2.05
CA LEU A 125 7.90 6.95 1.17
C LEU A 125 8.87 5.77 1.12
N VAL A 126 10.14 6.03 0.84
CA VAL A 126 11.16 4.97 0.73
C VAL A 126 11.38 4.27 2.08
N GLU A 127 11.55 5.04 3.16
CA GLU A 127 11.80 4.49 4.50
C GLU A 127 10.65 3.62 5.00
N ILE A 128 9.40 4.08 4.86
CA ILE A 128 8.20 3.34 5.31
C ILE A 128 8.02 2.05 4.51
N LEU A 129 8.19 2.08 3.18
CA LEU A 129 8.05 0.86 2.37
C LEU A 129 9.12 -0.17 2.69
N HIS A 130 10.39 0.25 2.82
CA HIS A 130 11.47 -0.68 3.20
C HIS A 130 11.27 -1.27 4.60
N GLU A 131 10.80 -0.45 5.55
CA GLU A 131 10.50 -0.96 6.89
C GLU A 131 9.33 -1.94 6.86
N ALA A 132 8.26 -1.64 6.11
CA ALA A 132 7.13 -2.54 5.94
C ALA A 132 7.54 -3.89 5.33
N ILE A 133 8.40 -3.89 4.32
CA ILE A 133 8.95 -5.11 3.71
C ILE A 133 9.75 -5.93 4.73
N LYS A 134 10.58 -5.27 5.54
CA LYS A 134 11.36 -5.93 6.61
C LYS A 134 10.47 -6.71 7.60
N TYR A 135 9.26 -6.22 7.85
CA TYR A 135 8.28 -6.87 8.73
C TYR A 135 7.24 -7.72 7.98
N ASN A 136 7.48 -8.05 6.71
CA ASN A 136 6.57 -8.82 5.85
C ASN A 136 5.17 -8.19 5.69
N GLY A 137 5.08 -6.87 5.70
CA GLY A 137 3.84 -6.13 5.53
C GLY A 137 2.93 -6.13 6.76
N SER A 138 1.71 -5.65 6.58
CA SER A 138 0.69 -5.53 7.63
C SER A 138 -0.40 -6.58 7.46
N THR A 139 -0.57 -7.45 8.46
CA THR A 139 -1.74 -8.32 8.57
C THR A 139 -2.69 -7.75 9.61
N LEU A 140 -3.85 -7.30 9.17
CA LEU A 140 -4.88 -6.76 10.05
C LEU A 140 -5.68 -7.89 10.72
N SER A 141 -6.62 -7.53 11.61
CA SER A 141 -7.44 -8.49 12.36
C SER A 141 -8.30 -9.41 11.49
N ASP A 142 -8.53 -9.05 10.23
CA ASP A 142 -9.22 -9.88 9.24
C ASP A 142 -8.36 -11.03 8.67
N GLY A 143 -7.04 -10.99 8.90
CA GLY A 143 -6.10 -12.03 8.48
C GLY A 143 -5.96 -12.20 6.96
N GLN A 144 -6.44 -11.24 6.15
CA GLN A 144 -6.50 -11.40 4.68
C GLN A 144 -5.13 -11.28 4.00
N TYR A 145 -4.23 -10.47 4.56
CA TYR A 145 -2.89 -10.25 3.98
C TYR A 145 -1.86 -11.10 4.72
N VAL A 146 -1.55 -12.24 4.14
CA VAL A 146 -0.55 -13.21 4.63
C VAL A 146 0.35 -13.61 3.47
N ASP A 147 1.51 -14.21 3.77
CA ASP A 147 2.39 -14.74 2.74
C ASP A 147 1.83 -16.04 2.11
N LEU A 148 2.53 -16.59 1.11
CA LEU A 148 2.14 -17.82 0.42
C LEU A 148 1.96 -19.03 1.36
N PHE A 149 2.59 -19.00 2.51
CA PHE A 149 2.53 -20.07 3.53
C PHE A 149 1.50 -19.78 4.64
N GLY A 150 0.74 -18.68 4.52
CA GLY A 150 -0.24 -18.27 5.51
C GLY A 150 0.37 -17.55 6.73
N LYS A 151 1.64 -17.13 6.67
CA LYS A 151 2.30 -16.42 7.75
C LYS A 151 1.93 -14.94 7.72
N ALA A 152 1.49 -14.42 8.87
CA ALA A 152 1.17 -13.00 9.05
C ALA A 152 2.43 -12.12 9.01
N GLY A 153 2.28 -10.91 8.46
CA GLY A 153 3.23 -9.83 8.65
C GLY A 153 3.10 -9.20 10.06
N ASP A 154 4.05 -8.33 10.42
CA ASP A 154 4.09 -7.69 11.74
C ASP A 154 4.20 -6.16 11.70
N TYR A 155 4.16 -5.54 10.52
CA TYR A 155 4.27 -4.08 10.42
C TYR A 155 3.10 -3.34 11.09
N GLN A 156 1.95 -3.97 11.29
CA GLN A 156 0.81 -3.38 12.01
C GLN A 156 1.17 -2.98 13.45
N SER A 157 2.13 -3.62 14.10
CA SER A 157 2.62 -3.24 15.43
C SER A 157 3.40 -1.90 15.41
N HIS A 158 3.90 -1.51 14.25
CA HIS A 158 4.67 -0.28 13.99
C HIS A 158 3.83 0.90 13.53
N HIS A 159 2.54 0.70 13.19
CA HIS A 159 1.67 1.78 12.72
C HIS A 159 1.70 2.98 13.68
N GLN A 160 1.90 4.15 13.12
CA GLN A 160 1.89 5.42 13.86
C GLN A 160 0.50 6.04 13.91
N VAL A 161 -0.26 5.93 12.84
CA VAL A 161 -1.61 6.52 12.72
C VAL A 161 -2.66 5.53 12.26
N TYR A 162 -2.34 4.62 11.34
CA TYR A 162 -3.33 3.75 10.74
C TYR A 162 -4.00 2.84 11.77
N ASN A 163 -5.33 2.86 11.80
CA ASN A 163 -6.18 2.09 12.73
C ASN A 163 -5.95 2.41 14.21
N ARG A 164 -5.47 3.63 14.50
CA ARG A 164 -5.20 4.12 15.86
C ARG A 164 -6.06 5.32 16.26
N ASP A 165 -7.23 5.48 15.62
CA ASP A 165 -8.15 6.56 15.99
C ASP A 165 -8.49 6.56 17.48
N LYS A 166 -8.62 7.76 18.05
CA LYS A 166 -8.84 7.99 19.49
C LYS A 166 -7.70 7.53 20.42
N GLN A 167 -6.54 7.16 19.86
CA GLN A 167 -5.35 6.89 20.63
C GLN A 167 -4.40 8.08 20.57
N PRO A 168 -3.63 8.36 21.65
CA PRO A 168 -2.66 9.45 21.63
C PRO A 168 -1.65 9.31 20.49
N CYS A 169 -1.39 10.40 19.80
CA CYS A 169 -0.35 10.46 18.77
C CYS A 169 1.02 10.11 19.38
N ARG A 170 1.69 9.11 18.83
CA ARG A 170 2.99 8.63 19.33
C ARG A 170 4.10 9.69 19.21
N ARG A 171 3.97 10.65 18.28
CA ARG A 171 4.96 11.72 18.05
C ARG A 171 4.77 12.90 18.98
N CYS A 172 3.62 13.57 18.95
CA CYS A 172 3.42 14.81 19.72
C CYS A 172 2.79 14.58 21.10
N ARG A 173 2.05 13.48 21.31
CA ARG A 173 1.32 13.15 22.54
C ARG A 173 0.33 14.23 23.00
N ARG A 174 0.04 15.21 22.14
CA ARG A 174 -0.84 16.36 22.44
C ARG A 174 -2.27 16.13 22.00
N ASN A 175 -2.45 15.40 20.88
CA ASN A 175 -3.75 15.10 20.31
C ASN A 175 -3.86 13.62 20.03
N ASP A 176 -5.08 13.12 20.02
CA ASP A 176 -5.39 11.79 19.53
C ASP A 176 -5.35 11.74 18.01
N ILE A 177 -5.18 10.54 17.48
CA ILE A 177 -5.29 10.29 16.04
C ILE A 177 -6.75 10.45 15.63
N VAL A 178 -6.96 11.21 14.57
CA VAL A 178 -8.27 11.46 13.97
C VAL A 178 -8.50 10.51 12.82
N LYS A 179 -9.74 10.00 12.72
CA LYS A 179 -10.21 9.23 11.57
C LYS A 179 -11.21 10.05 10.78
N THR A 180 -10.98 10.15 9.47
CA THR A 180 -11.93 10.76 8.52
C THR A 180 -12.13 9.84 7.33
N LYS A 181 -13.00 10.23 6.39
CA LYS A 181 -13.19 9.53 5.11
C LYS A 181 -12.79 10.43 3.95
N VAL A 182 -11.98 9.87 3.04
CA VAL A 182 -11.60 10.50 1.77
C VAL A 182 -11.92 9.51 0.65
N ALA A 183 -12.74 9.90 -0.30
CA ALA A 183 -13.19 9.04 -1.41
C ALA A 183 -13.61 7.63 -0.94
N SER A 184 -14.48 7.58 0.08
CA SER A 184 -15.00 6.35 0.70
C SER A 184 -13.97 5.52 1.52
N ARG A 185 -12.69 5.88 1.53
CA ARG A 185 -11.62 5.20 2.29
C ARG A 185 -11.37 5.88 3.63
N SER A 186 -11.16 5.08 4.67
CA SER A 186 -10.73 5.62 5.98
C SER A 186 -9.34 6.23 5.86
N THR A 187 -9.13 7.38 6.49
CA THR A 187 -7.88 8.12 6.53
C THR A 187 -7.59 8.48 7.99
N PHE A 188 -6.38 8.19 8.43
CA PHE A 188 -5.94 8.41 9.82
C PHE A 188 -4.79 9.40 9.85
N TYR A 189 -4.88 10.41 10.71
CA TYR A 189 -3.87 11.47 10.79
C TYR A 189 -3.85 12.13 12.16
N CYS A 190 -2.80 12.90 12.42
CA CYS A 190 -2.67 13.77 13.59
C CYS A 190 -2.74 15.23 13.16
N GLU A 191 -3.74 15.97 13.65
CA GLU A 191 -3.94 17.39 13.31
C GLU A 191 -2.80 18.31 13.73
N VAL A 192 -2.01 17.91 14.71
CA VAL A 192 -0.86 18.70 15.21
C VAL A 192 0.42 18.40 14.44
N CYS A 193 0.61 17.15 14.00
CA CYS A 193 1.85 16.73 13.35
C CYS A 193 1.84 16.88 11.83
N GLN A 194 0.66 17.00 11.23
CA GLN A 194 0.48 17.06 9.78
C GLN A 194 -0.17 18.38 9.37
N VAL A 195 0.51 19.14 8.54
CA VAL A 195 0.11 20.49 8.10
C VAL A 195 0.11 20.59 6.58
#